data_cb224b4230ecdd4ce42ac0d23634d501
#
_entry.id   cb224b4230ecdd4ce42ac0d23634d501
#
_cell.length_a   1.000
_cell.length_b   1.000
_cell.length_c   1.000
_cell.angle_alpha   90.00
_cell.angle_beta   90.00
_cell.angle_gamma   90.00
#
_symmetry.space_group_name_H-M   'P 1'
#
loop_
_entity.id
_entity.type
_entity.pdbx_description
1 polymer ?
#
loop_
_entity_poly.entity_id
_entity_poly.type
_entity_poly.pdbx_seq_one_letter_code
_entity_poly.pdbx_strand_id
1 'polypeptide(L)'
;NDHDLIGRVYEYFLQAFSINADKEEGEFYTPHSIVELIASLIEPFDGTVYDPCCGSGGMFVQAAKFIEAHGGNTKAVNVYGQESEPATYRLAKMNLAIRGISYHLGDRAVSTFSDDQHKELKFDYIMANPPFNLKKYAEYGGFETDPRWQGYGIPPASNANYAWILHILNK
;
A
#
# COMPACT_ATOMS: atom_id res chain seq x y z
N ASN A 1 -27.13 1.62 -4.05
CA ASN A 1 -26.38 0.57 -4.78
C ASN A 1 -25.94 -0.49 -3.77
N ASP A 2 -26.31 -1.76 -3.99
CA ASP A 2 -26.01 -2.86 -3.05
C ASP A 2 -24.48 -3.05 -2.83
N HIS A 3 -23.67 -2.75 -3.86
CA HIS A 3 -22.21 -2.79 -3.77
C HIS A 3 -21.63 -1.77 -2.76
N ASP A 4 -22.25 -0.60 -2.63
CA ASP A 4 -21.83 0.42 -1.67
C ASP A 4 -22.17 0.00 -0.22
N LEU A 5 -23.27 -0.73 -0.02
CA LEU A 5 -23.67 -1.24 1.29
C LEU A 5 -22.67 -2.28 1.80
N ILE A 6 -22.31 -3.26 0.96
CA ILE A 6 -21.34 -4.31 1.30
C ILE A 6 -19.98 -3.67 1.61
N GLY A 7 -19.54 -2.69 0.81
CA GLY A 7 -18.32 -1.95 1.05
C GLY A 7 -18.30 -1.22 2.39
N ARG A 8 -19.40 -0.57 2.78
CA ARG A 8 -19.53 0.13 4.09
C ARG A 8 -19.56 -0.83 5.27
N VAL A 9 -20.25 -1.95 5.14
CA VAL A 9 -20.24 -3.00 6.16
C VAL A 9 -18.83 -3.55 6.35
N TYR A 10 -18.11 -3.78 5.25
CA TYR A 10 -16.73 -4.23 5.30
C TYR A 10 -15.79 -3.18 5.96
N GLU A 11 -15.91 -1.90 5.62
CA GLU A 11 -15.16 -0.81 6.26
C GLU A 11 -15.43 -0.74 7.78
N TYR A 12 -16.69 -0.92 8.18
CA TYR A 12 -17.06 -0.97 9.60
C TYR A 12 -16.35 -2.12 10.33
N PHE A 13 -16.31 -3.31 9.73
CA PHE A 13 -15.58 -4.44 10.31
C PHE A 13 -14.09 -4.20 10.36
N LEU A 14 -13.48 -3.64 9.31
CA LEU A 14 -12.06 -3.29 9.30
C LEU A 14 -11.72 -2.32 10.43
N GLN A 15 -12.52 -1.27 10.62
CA GLN A 15 -12.34 -0.33 11.74
C GLN A 15 -12.49 -1.03 13.10
N ALA A 16 -13.49 -1.88 13.27
CA ALA A 16 -13.70 -2.61 14.51
C ALA A 16 -12.55 -3.58 14.82
N PHE A 17 -11.97 -4.22 13.81
CA PHE A 17 -10.81 -5.10 13.95
C PHE A 17 -9.52 -4.31 14.23
N SER A 18 -9.31 -3.17 13.56
CA SER A 18 -8.11 -2.34 13.79
C SER A 18 -8.07 -1.70 15.18
N ILE A 19 -9.23 -1.43 15.79
CA ILE A 19 -9.32 -0.92 17.17
C ILE A 19 -8.94 -2.02 18.19
N ASN A 20 -9.17 -3.29 17.85
CA ASN A 20 -8.90 -4.44 18.71
C ASN A 20 -7.56 -5.13 18.42
N ALA A 21 -6.87 -4.78 17.33
CA ALA A 21 -5.51 -5.23 17.09
C ALA A 21 -4.58 -4.61 18.13
N ASP A 22 -3.84 -5.43 18.84
CA ASP A 22 -2.87 -4.97 19.84
C ASP A 22 -1.95 -3.93 19.22
N LYS A 23 -1.77 -2.80 19.90
CA LYS A 23 -1.00 -1.63 19.45
C LYS A 23 0.46 -1.91 19.06
N GLU A 24 0.92 -3.13 19.22
CA GLU A 24 2.31 -3.55 18.96
C GLU A 24 2.57 -3.93 17.48
N GLU A 25 1.55 -4.24 16.69
CA GLU A 25 1.74 -4.72 15.30
C GLU A 25 1.51 -3.67 14.20
N GLY A 26 1.22 -2.41 14.55
CA GLY A 26 1.35 -1.28 13.60
C GLY A 26 0.39 -1.28 12.40
N GLU A 27 -0.75 -1.99 12.47
CA GLU A 27 -1.80 -1.86 11.46
C GLU A 27 -2.51 -0.51 11.58
N PHE A 28 -1.91 0.53 11.01
CA PHE A 28 -2.49 1.86 11.00
C PHE A 28 -3.50 1.98 9.85
N TYR A 29 -4.77 2.14 10.22
CA TYR A 29 -5.77 2.64 9.29
C TYR A 29 -5.41 4.10 8.95
N THR A 30 -5.13 4.37 7.67
CA THR A 30 -4.89 5.74 7.22
C THR A 30 -6.22 6.50 7.17
N PRO A 31 -6.36 7.62 7.92
CA PRO A 31 -7.59 8.40 7.92
C PRO A 31 -8.00 8.84 6.51
N HIS A 32 -9.30 8.77 6.22
CA HIS A 32 -9.86 9.14 4.91
C HIS A 32 -9.39 10.51 4.41
N SER A 33 -9.38 11.51 5.30
CA SER A 33 -8.96 12.87 4.95
C SER A 33 -7.50 12.98 4.50
N ILE A 34 -6.62 12.14 5.04
CA ILE A 34 -5.21 12.10 4.62
C ILE A 34 -5.09 11.47 3.24
N VAL A 35 -5.81 10.38 2.99
CA VAL A 35 -5.78 9.72 1.67
C VAL A 35 -6.39 10.61 0.59
N GLU A 36 -7.50 11.28 0.91
CA GLU A 36 -8.13 12.25 0.03
C GLU A 36 -7.19 13.41 -0.31
N LEU A 37 -6.46 13.93 0.69
CA LEU A 37 -5.44 14.94 0.45
C LEU A 37 -4.32 14.44 -0.47
N ILE A 38 -3.79 13.26 -0.22
CA ILE A 38 -2.74 12.66 -1.07
C ILE A 38 -3.27 12.48 -2.50
N ALA A 39 -4.45 11.89 -2.68
CA ALA A 39 -5.05 11.69 -4.00
C ALA A 39 -5.30 13.03 -4.74
N SER A 40 -5.71 14.08 -4.01
CA SER A 40 -5.89 15.43 -4.57
C SER A 40 -4.58 16.09 -5.00
N LEU A 41 -3.46 15.73 -4.38
CA LEU A 41 -2.15 16.28 -4.73
C LEU A 41 -1.54 15.62 -5.95
N ILE A 42 -1.78 14.33 -6.16
CA ILE A 42 -1.15 13.55 -7.24
C ILE A 42 -2.10 13.28 -8.42
N GLU A 43 -3.42 13.40 -8.23
CA GLU A 43 -4.47 13.26 -9.25
C GLU A 43 -4.31 11.98 -10.11
N PRO A 44 -4.40 10.77 -9.53
CA PRO A 44 -4.09 9.51 -10.21
C PRO A 44 -5.26 9.04 -11.09
N PHE A 45 -5.60 9.77 -12.16
CA PHE A 45 -6.77 9.53 -13.00
C PHE A 45 -6.61 8.37 -13.99
N ASP A 46 -5.38 7.98 -14.32
CA ASP A 46 -5.06 6.87 -15.21
C ASP A 46 -3.69 6.26 -14.88
N GLY A 47 -3.33 5.15 -15.51
CA GLY A 47 -2.03 4.54 -15.35
C GLY A 47 -1.94 3.57 -14.15
N THR A 48 -0.77 3.53 -13.53
CA THR A 48 -0.43 2.58 -12.47
C THR A 48 -0.21 3.28 -11.13
N VAL A 49 -0.89 2.80 -10.07
CA VAL A 49 -0.74 3.29 -8.70
C VAL A 49 -0.14 2.20 -7.83
N TYR A 50 0.92 2.52 -7.11
CA TYR A 50 1.64 1.56 -6.26
C TYR A 50 1.66 1.96 -4.79
N ASP A 51 1.52 0.94 -3.92
CA ASP A 51 1.72 1.05 -2.47
C ASP A 51 2.56 -0.14 -1.97
N PRO A 52 3.82 0.07 -1.55
CA PRO A 52 4.72 -0.99 -1.10
C PRO A 52 4.34 -1.62 0.26
N CYS A 53 3.38 -1.05 0.97
CA CYS A 53 2.93 -1.47 2.30
C CYS A 53 1.41 -1.22 2.44
N CYS A 54 0.65 -1.81 1.51
CA CYS A 54 -0.73 -1.40 1.22
C CYS A 54 -1.75 -1.68 2.32
N GLY A 55 -1.36 -2.40 3.38
CA GLY A 55 -2.28 -2.74 4.45
C GLY A 55 -3.51 -3.47 3.91
N SER A 56 -4.68 -3.08 4.35
CA SER A 56 -5.96 -3.60 3.85
C SER A 56 -6.41 -3.02 2.49
N GLY A 57 -5.54 -2.27 1.81
CA GLY A 57 -5.85 -1.65 0.51
C GLY A 57 -6.68 -0.37 0.61
N GLY A 58 -6.77 0.24 1.78
CA GLY A 58 -7.58 1.44 2.02
C GLY A 58 -7.20 2.63 1.14
N MET A 59 -5.90 2.82 0.89
CA MET A 59 -5.37 3.88 0.03
C MET A 59 -5.92 3.75 -1.41
N PHE A 60 -5.91 2.54 -1.97
CA PHE A 60 -6.45 2.27 -3.32
C PHE A 60 -7.95 2.50 -3.41
N VAL A 61 -8.70 2.10 -2.37
CA VAL A 61 -10.16 2.33 -2.32
C VAL A 61 -10.48 3.82 -2.34
N GLN A 62 -9.74 4.63 -1.59
CA GLN A 62 -9.97 6.06 -1.56
C GLN A 62 -9.52 6.75 -2.86
N ALA A 63 -8.41 6.30 -3.47
CA ALA A 63 -8.02 6.76 -4.79
C ALA A 63 -9.11 6.49 -5.84
N ALA A 64 -9.71 5.30 -5.83
CA ALA A 64 -10.82 4.96 -6.71
C ALA A 64 -12.05 5.87 -6.47
N LYS A 65 -12.43 6.11 -5.21
CA LYS A 65 -13.52 7.04 -4.86
C LYS A 65 -13.23 8.47 -5.33
N PHE A 66 -12.00 8.93 -5.18
CA PHE A 66 -11.57 10.24 -5.67
C PHE A 66 -11.75 10.37 -7.18
N ILE A 67 -11.30 9.37 -7.95
CA ILE A 67 -11.44 9.31 -9.40
C ILE A 67 -12.92 9.37 -9.80
N GLU A 68 -13.78 8.56 -9.17
CA GLU A 68 -15.23 8.56 -9.43
C GLU A 68 -15.87 9.92 -9.13
N ALA A 69 -15.52 10.53 -8.00
CA ALA A 69 -16.06 11.83 -7.59
C ALA A 69 -15.71 12.96 -8.57
N HIS A 70 -14.60 12.83 -9.29
CA HIS A 70 -14.15 13.78 -10.31
C HIS A 70 -14.51 13.38 -11.74
N GLY A 71 -15.41 12.40 -11.90
CA GLY A 71 -15.91 11.96 -13.20
C GLY A 71 -14.92 11.12 -14.02
N GLY A 72 -13.85 10.61 -13.38
CA GLY A 72 -12.86 9.74 -13.98
C GLY A 72 -13.34 8.29 -14.10
N ASN A 73 -12.55 7.49 -14.82
CA ASN A 73 -12.83 6.07 -15.03
C ASN A 73 -11.88 5.21 -14.17
N THR A 74 -12.40 4.62 -13.11
CA THR A 74 -11.61 3.75 -12.21
C THR A 74 -10.99 2.55 -12.90
N LYS A 75 -11.54 2.12 -14.05
CA LYS A 75 -10.96 1.04 -14.86
C LYS A 75 -9.71 1.46 -15.65
N ALA A 76 -9.42 2.75 -15.73
CA ALA A 76 -8.20 3.26 -16.35
C ALA A 76 -6.99 3.17 -15.40
N VAL A 77 -7.22 2.87 -14.11
CA VAL A 77 -6.18 2.75 -13.09
C VAL A 77 -5.97 1.30 -12.71
N ASN A 78 -4.70 0.87 -12.73
CA ASN A 78 -4.27 -0.43 -12.25
C ASN A 78 -3.52 -0.27 -10.93
N VAL A 79 -3.97 -0.94 -9.88
CA VAL A 79 -3.32 -0.86 -8.58
C VAL A 79 -2.35 -2.01 -8.36
N TYR A 80 -1.18 -1.66 -7.86
CA TYR A 80 -0.10 -2.58 -7.49
C TYR A 80 0.22 -2.37 -6.02
N GLY A 81 0.43 -3.43 -5.29
CA GLY A 81 0.77 -3.31 -3.88
C GLY A 81 1.50 -4.51 -3.34
N GLN A 82 1.94 -4.38 -2.11
CA GLN A 82 2.54 -5.47 -1.38
C GLN A 82 2.23 -5.31 0.12
N GLU A 83 2.03 -6.44 0.80
CA GLU A 83 1.74 -6.50 2.23
C GLU A 83 2.45 -7.70 2.85
N SER A 84 3.05 -7.49 4.01
CA SER A 84 3.85 -8.51 4.69
C SER A 84 3.03 -9.44 5.58
N GLU A 85 1.93 -8.94 6.16
CA GLU A 85 1.10 -9.72 7.08
C GLU A 85 0.07 -10.56 6.31
N PRO A 86 0.07 -11.91 6.45
CA PRO A 86 -0.81 -12.77 5.67
C PRO A 86 -2.31 -12.51 5.87
N ALA A 87 -2.73 -12.13 7.07
CA ALA A 87 -4.13 -11.81 7.34
C ALA A 87 -4.54 -10.53 6.61
N THR A 88 -3.76 -9.48 6.73
CA THR A 88 -3.97 -8.18 6.11
C THR A 88 -3.90 -8.24 4.58
N TYR A 89 -2.96 -9.03 4.04
CA TYR A 89 -2.90 -9.31 2.59
C TYR A 89 -4.20 -9.92 2.05
N ARG A 90 -4.78 -10.91 2.77
CA ARG A 90 -6.08 -11.49 2.38
C ARG A 90 -7.21 -10.48 2.48
N LEU A 91 -7.21 -9.64 3.51
CA LEU A 91 -8.17 -8.54 3.67
C LEU A 91 -8.08 -7.54 2.52
N ALA A 92 -6.87 -7.15 2.10
CA ALA A 92 -6.67 -6.27 0.95
C ALA A 92 -7.27 -6.86 -0.34
N LYS A 93 -6.98 -8.13 -0.64
CA LYS A 93 -7.54 -8.81 -1.81
C LYS A 93 -9.05 -8.81 -1.80
N MET A 94 -9.66 -9.12 -0.66
CA MET A 94 -11.11 -9.14 -0.50
C MET A 94 -11.71 -7.73 -0.62
N ASN A 95 -11.07 -6.73 -0.01
CA ASN A 95 -11.48 -5.34 -0.04
C ASN A 95 -11.54 -4.79 -1.48
N LEU A 96 -10.50 -5.04 -2.26
CA LEU A 96 -10.40 -4.59 -3.64
C LEU A 96 -11.37 -5.35 -4.57
N ALA A 97 -11.48 -6.67 -4.39
CA ALA A 97 -12.37 -7.52 -5.17
C ALA A 97 -13.85 -7.14 -5.00
N ILE A 98 -14.31 -6.90 -3.75
CA ILE A 98 -15.70 -6.49 -3.46
C ILE A 98 -16.06 -5.16 -4.17
N ARG A 99 -15.07 -4.30 -4.39
CA ARG A 99 -15.26 -2.99 -5.06
C ARG A 99 -15.01 -3.03 -6.56
N GLY A 100 -14.67 -4.20 -7.10
CA GLY A 100 -14.36 -4.36 -8.53
C GLY A 100 -13.09 -3.61 -8.97
N ILE A 101 -12.19 -3.32 -8.04
CA ILE A 101 -10.91 -2.70 -8.33
C ILE A 101 -9.94 -3.80 -8.81
N SER A 102 -9.39 -3.63 -10.01
CA SER A 102 -8.34 -4.51 -10.54
C SER A 102 -7.05 -4.31 -9.75
N TYR A 103 -6.42 -5.40 -9.30
CA TYR A 103 -5.24 -5.32 -8.43
C TYR A 103 -4.18 -6.38 -8.71
N HIS A 104 -2.94 -6.03 -8.41
CA HIS A 104 -1.76 -6.87 -8.45
C HIS A 104 -0.99 -6.72 -7.12
N LEU A 105 -1.28 -7.60 -6.16
CA LEU A 105 -0.67 -7.53 -4.81
C LEU A 105 0.50 -8.52 -4.62
N GLY A 106 1.03 -9.06 -5.73
CA GLY A 106 2.01 -10.14 -5.69
C GLY A 106 1.36 -11.51 -5.39
N ASP A 107 2.18 -12.54 -5.36
CA ASP A 107 1.73 -13.93 -5.23
C ASP A 107 1.46 -14.34 -3.77
N ARG A 108 2.13 -13.69 -2.83
CA ARG A 108 2.05 -13.97 -1.40
C ARG A 108 2.28 -12.75 -0.54
N ALA A 109 1.87 -12.86 0.73
CA ALA A 109 2.26 -11.89 1.75
C ALA A 109 3.75 -12.01 2.05
N VAL A 110 4.50 -10.92 1.89
CA VAL A 110 5.93 -10.83 2.18
C VAL A 110 6.37 -9.38 2.26
N SER A 111 7.39 -9.11 3.07
CA SER A 111 7.97 -7.77 3.16
C SER A 111 8.58 -7.33 1.82
N THR A 112 8.22 -6.15 1.38
CA THR A 112 8.78 -5.47 0.20
C THR A 112 10.31 -5.33 0.27
N PHE A 113 10.88 -5.29 1.46
CA PHE A 113 12.33 -5.22 1.60
C PHE A 113 13.00 -6.57 1.32
N SER A 114 12.46 -7.66 1.86
CA SER A 114 13.06 -8.98 1.70
C SER A 114 12.77 -9.65 0.35
N ASP A 115 11.62 -9.33 -0.25
CA ASP A 115 11.22 -9.89 -1.55
C ASP A 115 10.28 -8.91 -2.28
N ASP A 116 10.86 -8.04 -3.09
CA ASP A 116 10.10 -7.12 -3.92
C ASP A 116 9.48 -7.85 -5.11
N GLN A 117 8.20 -8.19 -5.01
CA GLN A 117 7.47 -8.92 -6.05
C GLN A 117 7.16 -8.07 -7.30
N HIS A 118 7.44 -6.77 -7.25
CA HIS A 118 7.30 -5.83 -8.37
C HIS A 118 8.64 -5.23 -8.81
N LYS A 119 9.74 -5.96 -8.60
CA LYS A 119 11.13 -5.48 -8.73
C LYS A 119 11.42 -4.76 -10.04
N GLU A 120 10.93 -5.29 -11.16
CA GLU A 120 11.22 -4.76 -12.50
C GLU A 120 10.22 -3.69 -12.98
N LEU A 121 9.22 -3.37 -12.14
CA LEU A 121 8.18 -2.42 -12.50
C LEU A 121 8.53 -0.99 -12.05
N LYS A 122 8.07 -0.03 -12.83
CA LYS A 122 8.00 1.39 -12.51
C LYS A 122 6.54 1.82 -12.56
N PHE A 123 6.17 2.80 -11.77
CA PHE A 123 4.78 3.21 -11.61
C PHE A 123 4.60 4.68 -11.88
N ASP A 124 3.42 5.05 -12.37
CA ASP A 124 3.09 6.46 -12.65
C ASP A 124 2.87 7.23 -11.35
N TYR A 125 2.27 6.57 -10.35
CA TYR A 125 1.96 7.15 -9.05
C TYR A 125 2.33 6.20 -7.91
N ILE A 126 2.86 6.75 -6.82
CA ILE A 126 3.12 6.00 -5.60
C ILE A 126 2.42 6.71 -4.44
N MET A 127 1.54 5.98 -3.75
CA MET A 127 0.80 6.46 -2.58
C MET A 127 1.04 5.49 -1.44
N ALA A 128 1.72 5.91 -0.40
CA ALA A 128 2.04 5.03 0.71
C ALA A 128 1.96 5.74 2.07
N ASN A 129 1.55 4.99 3.09
CA ASN A 129 1.71 5.35 4.49
C ASN A 129 2.52 4.25 5.19
N PRO A 130 3.86 4.25 5.05
CA PRO A 130 4.70 3.18 5.58
C PRO A 130 4.69 3.16 7.11
N PRO A 131 4.90 1.97 7.73
CA PRO A 131 5.05 1.87 9.17
C PRO A 131 6.30 2.65 9.62
N PHE A 132 6.09 3.61 10.54
CA PHE A 132 7.17 4.43 11.07
C PHE A 132 8.09 3.66 12.01
N ASN A 133 9.39 3.93 11.89
CA ASN A 133 10.41 3.35 12.76
C ASN A 133 10.44 1.81 12.76
N LEU A 134 10.06 1.18 11.65
CA LEU A 134 10.09 -0.26 11.48
C LEU A 134 11.52 -0.78 11.74
N LYS A 135 11.63 -1.73 12.66
CA LYS A 135 12.85 -2.44 13.01
C LYS A 135 12.89 -3.80 12.30
N LYS A 136 14.06 -4.44 12.31
CA LYS A 136 14.26 -5.80 11.76
C LYS A 136 13.91 -5.96 10.26
N TYR A 137 13.73 -4.87 9.53
CA TYR A 137 13.42 -4.89 8.11
C TYR A 137 14.61 -5.29 7.23
N ALA A 138 15.82 -5.15 7.76
CA ALA A 138 17.09 -5.41 7.06
C ALA A 138 17.60 -6.86 7.24
N GLU A 139 16.81 -7.73 7.88
CA GLU A 139 17.18 -9.12 8.18
C GLU A 139 16.97 -10.03 6.96
N TYR A 140 17.56 -9.68 5.82
CA TYR A 140 17.56 -10.51 4.60
C TYR A 140 18.93 -10.51 3.92
N GLY A 141 19.22 -11.56 3.16
CA GLY A 141 20.48 -11.66 2.44
C GLY A 141 20.62 -10.59 1.36
N GLY A 142 21.77 -9.90 1.34
CA GLY A 142 22.07 -8.89 0.34
C GLY A 142 21.59 -7.47 0.68
N PHE A 143 21.17 -7.20 1.91
CA PHE A 143 20.74 -5.86 2.32
C PHE A 143 21.75 -4.76 1.99
N GLU A 144 23.03 -4.98 2.30
CA GLU A 144 24.09 -3.99 2.07
C GLU A 144 24.39 -3.72 0.58
N THR A 145 24.08 -4.69 -0.27
CA THR A 145 24.30 -4.64 -1.72
C THR A 145 23.02 -4.46 -2.53
N ASP A 146 21.91 -4.18 -1.87
CA ASP A 146 20.62 -3.98 -2.50
C ASP A 146 20.68 -2.81 -3.50
N PRO A 147 20.29 -3.01 -4.77
CA PRO A 147 20.38 -1.97 -5.80
C PRO A 147 19.54 -0.73 -5.50
N ARG A 148 18.52 -0.83 -4.63
CA ARG A 148 17.70 0.31 -4.19
C ARG A 148 18.52 1.38 -3.45
N TRP A 149 19.64 1.02 -2.86
CA TRP A 149 20.53 1.96 -2.13
C TRP A 149 21.62 2.57 -2.98
N GLN A 150 21.78 2.12 -4.22
CA GLN A 150 22.88 2.55 -5.07
C GLN A 150 22.81 4.06 -5.36
N GLY A 151 23.89 4.76 -5.03
CA GLY A 151 24.00 6.21 -5.20
C GLY A 151 23.50 7.05 -4.03
N TYR A 152 22.82 6.44 -3.04
CA TYR A 152 22.24 7.16 -1.90
C TYR A 152 22.82 6.78 -0.53
N GLY A 153 23.56 5.67 -0.48
CA GLY A 153 24.07 5.09 0.78
C GLY A 153 23.10 4.10 1.41
N ILE A 154 23.66 3.16 2.17
CA ILE A 154 22.91 2.09 2.83
C ILE A 154 22.05 2.66 3.95
N PRO A 155 20.73 2.38 4.00
CA PRO A 155 19.85 2.82 5.08
C PRO A 155 20.24 2.21 6.42
N PRO A 156 19.97 2.89 7.55
CA PRO A 156 20.21 2.32 8.87
C PRO A 156 19.41 1.03 9.09
N ALA A 157 20.06 -0.10 9.38
CA ALA A 157 19.39 -1.38 9.61
C ALA A 157 18.42 -1.36 10.82
N SER A 158 18.55 -0.37 11.70
CA SER A 158 17.71 -0.20 12.89
C SER A 158 16.40 0.53 12.66
N ASN A 159 16.22 1.18 11.47
CA ASN A 159 15.04 2.01 11.17
C ASN A 159 14.83 2.14 9.67
N ALA A 160 13.65 1.73 9.21
CA ALA A 160 13.30 1.66 7.80
C ALA A 160 12.87 3.00 7.15
N ASN A 161 12.75 4.10 7.90
CA ASN A 161 12.18 5.33 7.34
C ASN A 161 12.89 5.79 6.07
N TYR A 162 14.22 5.79 6.08
CA TYR A 162 15.00 6.14 4.89
C TYR A 162 14.93 5.08 3.78
N ALA A 163 14.86 3.81 4.16
CA ALA A 163 14.73 2.71 3.20
C ALA A 163 13.41 2.78 2.42
N TRP A 164 12.30 3.20 3.05
CA TRP A 164 11.03 3.44 2.37
C TRP A 164 11.15 4.53 1.32
N ILE A 165 11.82 5.64 1.63
CA ILE A 165 12.06 6.73 0.67
C ILE A 165 12.84 6.21 -0.54
N LEU A 166 13.93 5.48 -0.30
CA LEU A 166 14.76 4.93 -1.38
C LEU A 166 14.01 3.87 -2.20
N HIS A 167 13.18 3.05 -1.57
CA HIS A 167 12.34 2.11 -2.29
C HIS A 167 11.35 2.83 -3.21
N ILE A 168 10.67 3.86 -2.72
CA ILE A 168 9.74 4.68 -3.51
C ILE A 168 10.47 5.37 -4.68
N LEU A 169 11.64 5.94 -4.46
CA LEU A 169 12.44 6.55 -5.51
C LEU A 169 12.93 5.56 -6.58
N ASN A 170 13.04 4.31 -6.22
CA ASN A 170 13.43 3.24 -7.13
C ASN A 170 12.26 2.75 -8.01
N LYS A 171 11.02 3.09 -7.69
CA LYS A 171 9.80 2.68 -8.39
C LYS A 171 9.22 3.75 -9.30
#